data_f7389730c821a25872d29d02d607015f
#
_entry.id   f7389730c821a25872d29d02d607015f
#
_cell.length_a   1.000
_cell.length_b   1.000
_cell.length_c   1.000
_cell.angle_alpha   90.00
_cell.angle_beta   90.00
_cell.angle_gamma   90.00
#
_symmetry.space_group_name_H-M   'P 1'
#
loop_
_entity.id
_entity.type
_entity.pdbx_description
1 polymer ?
#
loop_
_entity_poly.entity_id
_entity_poly.type
_entity_poly.pdbx_seq_one_letter_code
_entity_poly.pdbx_strand_id
1 'polypeptide(L)'
;YFVVHEKIENITDYTKRNYPYTAIPKLYGLMDTTSVAATGAIRLQNQTSFELTGRGVIVGFIDTGIDYTKDIFKNQSGRTRIINIWDQTNNQGNTPEGFLYGTEYSMEDINLALGSDNPQNIVSHTDENGHGTFLAGVACGGYDERQDFIGSAPESLIAMVKLKPAKKYLKEYYLVENNEQA
;
A
#
# COMPACT_ATOMS: atom_id res chain seq x y z
N TYR A 1 -22.38 16.83 -12.00
CA TYR A 1 -21.34 16.05 -12.67
C TYR A 1 -21.96 14.75 -13.16
N PHE A 2 -21.71 14.36 -14.42
CA PHE A 2 -22.17 13.10 -14.99
C PHE A 2 -20.93 12.26 -15.34
N VAL A 3 -20.96 10.98 -15.01
CA VAL A 3 -19.98 10.00 -15.52
C VAL A 3 -20.59 9.40 -16.79
N VAL A 4 -19.92 9.53 -17.90
CA VAL A 4 -20.32 8.97 -19.20
C VAL A 4 -19.46 7.75 -19.47
N HIS A 5 -20.08 6.59 -19.67
CA HIS A 5 -19.43 5.38 -20.15
C HIS A 5 -19.67 5.26 -21.65
N GLU A 6 -18.58 5.20 -22.42
CA GLU A 6 -18.66 5.05 -23.86
C GLU A 6 -17.73 3.93 -24.32
N LYS A 7 -18.15 3.14 -25.32
CA LYS A 7 -17.28 2.13 -25.90
C LYS A 7 -16.08 2.79 -26.59
N ILE A 8 -14.90 2.18 -26.46
CA ILE A 8 -13.65 2.69 -27.04
C ILE A 8 -13.78 2.93 -28.55
N GLU A 9 -14.49 2.05 -29.26
CA GLU A 9 -14.76 2.17 -30.69
C GLU A 9 -15.51 3.44 -31.11
N ASN A 10 -16.31 4.01 -30.17
CA ASN A 10 -17.06 5.24 -30.39
C ASN A 10 -16.28 6.50 -30.02
N ILE A 11 -15.10 6.35 -29.41
CA ILE A 11 -14.27 7.49 -29.00
C ILE A 11 -13.42 7.93 -30.20
N THR A 12 -13.92 8.90 -30.92
CA THR A 12 -13.24 9.52 -32.08
C THR A 12 -12.49 10.79 -31.66
N ASP A 13 -11.64 11.30 -32.53
CA ASP A 13 -10.98 12.59 -32.31
C ASP A 13 -11.95 13.76 -32.19
N TYR A 14 -13.12 13.67 -32.83
CA TYR A 14 -14.20 14.63 -32.67
C TYR A 14 -14.81 14.56 -31.26
N THR A 15 -15.05 13.36 -30.75
CA THR A 15 -15.55 13.14 -29.38
C THR A 15 -14.58 13.70 -28.34
N LYS A 16 -13.27 13.46 -28.49
CA LYS A 16 -12.23 13.96 -27.59
C LYS A 16 -12.18 15.49 -27.53
N ARG A 17 -12.44 16.17 -28.65
CA ARG A 17 -12.43 17.65 -28.72
C ARG A 17 -13.62 18.30 -28.02
N ASN A 18 -14.72 17.57 -27.85
CA ASN A 18 -15.95 18.08 -27.24
C ASN A 18 -15.93 18.02 -25.70
N TYR A 19 -14.96 17.34 -25.11
CA TYR A 19 -14.81 17.27 -23.66
C TYR A 19 -13.61 18.10 -23.20
N PRO A 20 -13.76 18.89 -22.12
CA PRO A 20 -12.62 19.59 -21.57
C PRO A 20 -11.56 18.59 -21.12
N TYR A 21 -10.29 18.94 -21.27
CA TYR A 21 -9.16 18.07 -20.89
C TYR A 21 -9.26 17.52 -19.45
N THR A 22 -9.88 18.27 -18.56
CA THR A 22 -10.11 17.89 -17.16
C THR A 22 -11.18 16.81 -16.99
N ALA A 23 -12.04 16.59 -17.99
CA ALA A 23 -13.09 15.57 -17.96
C ALA A 23 -12.61 14.21 -18.53
N ILE A 24 -11.43 14.19 -19.19
CA ILE A 24 -10.85 12.95 -19.73
C ILE A 24 -10.06 12.28 -18.60
N PRO A 25 -10.32 10.97 -18.31
CA PRO A 25 -9.54 10.24 -17.34
C PRO A 25 -8.05 10.32 -17.65
N LYS A 26 -7.24 10.63 -16.64
CA LYS A 26 -5.79 10.65 -16.78
C LYS A 26 -5.26 9.23 -16.74
N LEU A 27 -4.27 8.94 -17.56
CA LEU A 27 -3.47 7.76 -17.41
C LEU A 27 -2.45 8.04 -16.30
N TYR A 28 -2.50 7.23 -15.26
CA TYR A 28 -1.53 7.25 -14.17
C TYR A 28 -0.59 6.07 -14.37
N GLY A 29 0.70 6.33 -14.36
CA GLY A 29 1.73 5.31 -14.31
C GLY A 29 2.14 5.02 -12.87
N LEU A 30 3.02 4.04 -12.71
CA LEU A 30 3.71 3.84 -11.44
C LEU A 30 4.45 5.13 -11.09
N MET A 31 4.43 5.51 -9.81
CA MET A 31 5.17 6.67 -9.33
C MET A 31 6.66 6.37 -9.38
N ASP A 32 7.41 7.31 -9.93
CA ASP A 32 8.86 7.37 -9.89
C ASP A 32 9.32 8.54 -9.02
N THR A 33 10.62 8.75 -8.92
CA THR A 33 11.19 9.90 -8.19
C THR A 33 10.70 11.24 -8.75
N THR A 34 10.37 11.33 -10.04
CA THR A 34 9.84 12.54 -10.68
C THR A 34 8.49 12.93 -10.08
N SER A 35 7.61 11.96 -9.83
CA SER A 35 6.31 12.18 -9.23
C SER A 35 6.42 12.70 -7.79
N VAL A 36 7.30 12.10 -6.99
CA VAL A 36 7.58 12.54 -5.62
C VAL A 36 8.25 13.91 -5.60
N ALA A 37 9.16 14.18 -6.55
CA ALA A 37 9.78 15.50 -6.73
C ALA A 37 8.76 16.59 -7.05
N ALA A 38 7.75 16.28 -7.86
CA ALA A 38 6.68 17.22 -8.22
C ALA A 38 5.83 17.66 -7.00
N THR A 39 5.70 16.80 -5.98
CA THR A 39 5.05 17.17 -4.71
C THR A 39 5.91 18.07 -3.81
N GLY A 40 7.20 18.17 -4.09
CA GLY A 40 8.18 18.85 -3.25
C GLY A 40 8.75 17.99 -2.11
N ALA A 41 8.29 16.76 -1.94
CA ALA A 41 8.72 15.88 -0.85
C ALA A 41 10.23 15.61 -0.88
N ILE A 42 10.83 15.41 -2.05
CA ILE A 42 12.30 15.20 -2.19
C ILE A 42 13.10 16.40 -1.64
N ARG A 43 12.59 17.62 -1.80
CA ARG A 43 13.28 18.81 -1.25
C ARG A 43 13.26 18.79 0.27
N LEU A 44 12.19 18.31 0.89
CA LEU A 44 12.10 18.17 2.35
C LEU A 44 12.98 17.03 2.87
N GLN A 45 13.00 15.90 2.16
CA GLN A 45 13.85 14.76 2.50
C GLN A 45 15.35 15.11 2.45
N ASN A 46 15.76 15.94 1.49
CA ASN A 46 17.15 16.35 1.28
C ASN A 46 17.55 17.61 2.06
N GLN A 47 16.70 18.14 2.93
CA GLN A 47 17.05 19.26 3.78
C GLN A 47 18.04 18.82 4.89
N THR A 48 19.27 19.26 4.78
CA THR A 48 20.35 18.92 5.72
C THR A 48 20.10 19.33 7.18
N SER A 49 19.19 20.30 7.40
CA SER A 49 18.91 20.80 8.76
C SER A 49 17.82 20.02 9.48
N PHE A 50 16.91 19.32 8.77
CA PHE A 50 15.75 18.68 9.37
C PHE A 50 15.57 17.21 8.96
N GLU A 51 16.13 16.77 7.84
CA GLU A 51 16.01 15.40 7.31
C GLU A 51 14.58 14.85 7.47
N LEU A 52 13.60 15.53 6.86
CA LEU A 52 12.18 15.19 7.01
C LEU A 52 11.82 13.94 6.20
N THR A 53 12.29 12.80 6.65
CA THR A 53 12.13 11.49 6.01
C THR A 53 11.00 10.64 6.61
N GLY A 54 10.28 11.17 7.60
CA GLY A 54 9.27 10.44 8.36
C GLY A 54 9.84 9.59 9.50
N ARG A 55 11.13 9.73 9.84
CA ARG A 55 11.75 9.01 10.96
C ARG A 55 11.00 9.28 12.26
N GLY A 56 10.62 8.20 12.98
CA GLY A 56 9.87 8.27 14.24
C GLY A 56 8.36 8.45 14.07
N VAL A 57 7.85 8.53 12.84
CA VAL A 57 6.41 8.57 12.53
C VAL A 57 5.92 7.18 12.18
N ILE A 58 4.74 6.81 12.67
CA ILE A 58 4.04 5.58 12.27
C ILE A 58 2.94 5.95 11.27
N VAL A 59 2.95 5.29 10.12
CA VAL A 59 1.88 5.40 9.12
C VAL A 59 1.06 4.12 9.14
N GLY A 60 -0.24 4.25 9.41
CA GLY A 60 -1.18 3.12 9.45
C GLY A 60 -1.91 2.95 8.12
N PHE A 61 -2.01 1.71 7.65
CA PHE A 61 -2.76 1.32 6.47
C PHE A 61 -3.85 0.32 6.86
N ILE A 62 -5.03 0.49 6.30
CA ILE A 62 -6.15 -0.45 6.40
C ILE A 62 -6.53 -0.79 4.97
N ASP A 63 -6.05 -1.94 4.47
CA ASP A 63 -6.08 -2.26 3.04
C ASP A 63 -6.06 -3.78 2.78
N THR A 64 -5.61 -4.20 1.59
CA THR A 64 -5.55 -5.61 1.15
C THR A 64 -4.41 -6.42 1.76
N GLY A 65 -3.47 -5.77 2.45
CA GLY A 65 -2.28 -6.38 3.02
C GLY A 65 -0.99 -5.68 2.58
N ILE A 66 0.14 -6.31 2.84
CA ILE A 66 1.46 -5.81 2.45
C ILE A 66 2.41 -6.96 2.15
N ASP A 67 3.11 -6.92 1.04
CA ASP A 67 4.23 -7.83 0.79
C ASP A 67 5.44 -7.40 1.64
N TYR A 68 5.49 -7.91 2.86
CA TYR A 68 6.51 -7.56 3.85
C TYR A 68 7.93 -7.99 3.45
N THR A 69 8.06 -8.81 2.42
CA THR A 69 9.37 -9.29 1.94
C THR A 69 10.13 -8.27 1.11
N LYS A 70 9.42 -7.24 0.59
CA LYS A 70 10.01 -6.20 -0.26
C LYS A 70 11.10 -5.40 0.46
N ASP A 71 12.22 -5.19 -0.23
CA ASP A 71 13.36 -4.44 0.32
C ASP A 71 13.03 -2.98 0.65
N ILE A 72 12.10 -2.38 -0.08
CA ILE A 72 11.65 -1.00 0.17
C ILE A 72 11.01 -0.79 1.55
N PHE A 73 10.61 -1.86 2.24
CA PHE A 73 10.08 -1.80 3.60
C PHE A 73 11.11 -2.12 4.68
N LYS A 74 12.37 -2.31 4.30
CA LYS A 74 13.48 -2.54 5.23
C LYS A 74 14.26 -1.24 5.45
N ASN A 75 14.95 -1.18 6.57
CA ASN A 75 15.91 -0.14 6.86
C ASN A 75 17.30 -0.53 6.30
N GLN A 76 18.28 0.36 6.45
CA GLN A 76 19.66 0.14 5.97
C GLN A 76 20.35 -1.09 6.59
N SER A 77 19.91 -1.56 7.75
CA SER A 77 20.42 -2.79 8.37
C SER A 77 19.70 -4.06 7.93
N GLY A 78 18.80 -3.97 6.95
CA GLY A 78 18.02 -5.09 6.42
C GLY A 78 16.84 -5.52 7.31
N ARG A 79 16.57 -4.81 8.41
CA ARG A 79 15.43 -5.08 9.29
C ARG A 79 14.18 -4.40 8.79
N THR A 80 13.02 -5.03 9.00
CA THR A 80 11.74 -4.44 8.62
C THR A 80 11.46 -3.12 9.35
N ARG A 81 10.74 -2.21 8.67
CA ARG A 81 10.12 -1.02 9.24
C ARG A 81 8.63 -1.22 9.53
N ILE A 82 8.10 -2.41 9.24
CA ILE A 82 6.73 -2.79 9.56
C ILE A 82 6.72 -3.21 11.03
N ILE A 83 6.00 -2.45 11.86
CA ILE A 83 5.92 -2.71 13.31
C ILE A 83 4.91 -3.80 13.64
N ASN A 84 3.77 -3.80 12.94
CA ASN A 84 2.71 -4.78 13.11
C ASN A 84 1.98 -5.03 11.81
N ILE A 85 1.54 -6.27 11.61
CA ILE A 85 0.53 -6.66 10.62
C ILE A 85 -0.61 -7.33 11.37
N TRP A 86 -1.83 -6.80 11.25
CA TRP A 86 -3.03 -7.51 11.67
C TRP A 86 -3.74 -8.07 10.44
N ASP A 87 -3.61 -9.38 10.23
CA ASP A 87 -4.28 -10.09 9.15
C ASP A 87 -5.64 -10.60 9.61
N GLN A 88 -6.70 -9.92 9.21
CA GLN A 88 -8.08 -10.30 9.58
C GLN A 88 -8.59 -11.54 8.83
N THR A 89 -7.85 -12.04 7.82
CA THR A 89 -8.23 -13.22 7.03
C THR A 89 -7.69 -14.52 7.62
N ASN A 90 -6.68 -14.43 8.49
CA ASN A 90 -6.00 -15.54 9.12
C ASN A 90 -6.30 -15.59 10.63
N ASN A 91 -6.72 -16.75 11.15
CA ASN A 91 -7.03 -16.94 12.57
C ASN A 91 -6.14 -18.05 13.20
N GLN A 92 -4.96 -18.28 12.66
CA GLN A 92 -4.09 -19.36 13.15
C GLN A 92 -3.09 -18.92 14.24
N GLY A 93 -2.90 -17.61 14.41
CA GLY A 93 -1.99 -17.04 15.40
C GLY A 93 -2.70 -16.27 16.50
N ASN A 94 -1.91 -15.47 17.26
CA ASN A 94 -2.44 -14.62 18.31
C ASN A 94 -3.26 -13.47 17.73
N THR A 95 -4.37 -13.14 18.38
CA THR A 95 -5.17 -11.96 18.01
C THR A 95 -4.59 -10.71 18.66
N PRO A 96 -4.76 -9.52 18.05
CA PRO A 96 -4.43 -8.26 18.72
C PRO A 96 -5.23 -8.08 20.01
N GLU A 97 -4.66 -7.37 20.97
CA GLU A 97 -5.33 -7.07 22.24
C GLU A 97 -6.70 -6.40 22.00
N GLY A 98 -7.73 -6.91 22.67
CA GLY A 98 -9.12 -6.41 22.54
C GLY A 98 -9.89 -6.97 21.33
N PHE A 99 -9.29 -7.81 20.50
CA PHE A 99 -9.95 -8.44 19.36
C PHE A 99 -10.02 -9.96 19.51
N LEU A 100 -11.06 -10.56 18.89
CA LEU A 100 -11.33 -12.00 18.98
C LEU A 100 -11.10 -12.73 17.64
N TYR A 101 -10.44 -12.09 16.67
CA TYR A 101 -10.21 -12.65 15.34
C TYR A 101 -8.97 -12.02 14.69
N GLY A 102 -8.52 -12.66 13.63
CA GLY A 102 -7.32 -12.26 12.91
C GLY A 102 -6.05 -12.77 13.59
N THR A 103 -4.94 -12.61 12.92
CA THR A 103 -3.61 -12.91 13.45
C THR A 103 -2.79 -11.63 13.44
N GLU A 104 -2.14 -11.33 14.55
CA GLU A 104 -1.17 -10.25 14.65
C GLU A 104 0.25 -10.81 14.48
N TYR A 105 1.04 -10.15 13.66
CA TYR A 105 2.46 -10.40 13.48
C TYR A 105 3.23 -9.17 13.93
N SER A 106 4.13 -9.34 14.88
CA SER A 106 5.00 -8.28 15.39
C SER A 106 6.19 -8.00 14.46
N MET A 107 6.88 -6.91 14.70
CA MET A 107 8.16 -6.60 14.03
C MET A 107 9.19 -7.72 14.20
N GLU A 108 9.20 -8.37 15.37
CA GLU A 108 10.10 -9.49 15.69
C GLU A 108 9.77 -10.71 14.83
N ASP A 109 8.49 -11.07 14.70
CA ASP A 109 8.05 -12.19 13.86
C ASP A 109 8.43 -11.93 12.39
N ILE A 110 8.21 -10.72 11.91
CA ILE A 110 8.56 -10.33 10.53
C ILE A 110 10.07 -10.41 10.31
N ASN A 111 10.89 -9.90 11.24
CA ASN A 111 12.34 -10.01 11.11
C ASN A 111 12.82 -11.45 11.17
N LEU A 112 12.21 -12.29 12.00
CA LEU A 112 12.50 -13.72 12.05
C LEU A 112 12.16 -14.41 10.72
N ALA A 113 11.01 -14.09 10.16
CA ALA A 113 10.57 -14.59 8.85
C ALA A 113 11.54 -14.20 7.75
N LEU A 114 11.96 -12.92 7.71
CA LEU A 114 12.89 -12.40 6.70
C LEU A 114 14.27 -13.06 6.75
N GLY A 115 14.66 -13.60 7.91
CA GLY A 115 15.91 -14.36 8.08
C GLY A 115 15.79 -15.85 7.76
N SER A 116 14.61 -16.35 7.41
CA SER A 116 14.37 -17.77 7.15
C SER A 116 14.32 -18.09 5.66
N ASP A 117 14.59 -19.35 5.30
CA ASP A 117 14.46 -19.86 3.92
C ASP A 117 13.00 -19.83 3.41
N ASN A 118 12.04 -19.89 4.33
CA ASN A 118 10.61 -19.91 4.03
C ASN A 118 9.85 -18.94 4.93
N PRO A 119 9.85 -17.62 4.62
CA PRO A 119 9.23 -16.60 5.45
C PRO A 119 7.75 -16.86 5.77
N GLN A 120 6.99 -17.41 4.82
CA GLN A 120 5.57 -17.73 4.96
C GLN A 120 5.24 -18.78 6.02
N ASN A 121 6.21 -19.60 6.44
CA ASN A 121 6.02 -20.56 7.53
C ASN A 121 5.97 -19.86 8.91
N ILE A 122 6.48 -18.65 9.01
CA ILE A 122 6.52 -17.85 10.24
C ILE A 122 5.46 -16.77 10.19
N VAL A 123 5.44 -15.98 9.10
CA VAL A 123 4.46 -14.93 8.84
C VAL A 123 3.66 -15.32 7.61
N SER A 124 2.58 -16.07 7.80
CA SER A 124 1.70 -16.55 6.71
C SER A 124 0.73 -15.45 6.24
N HIS A 125 1.26 -14.27 5.98
CA HIS A 125 0.56 -13.11 5.47
C HIS A 125 0.96 -12.81 4.04
N THR A 126 -0.01 -12.52 3.19
CA THR A 126 0.18 -12.18 1.79
C THR A 126 -0.71 -11.00 1.39
N ASP A 127 -0.32 -10.31 0.33
CA ASP A 127 -1.16 -9.31 -0.35
C ASP A 127 -1.37 -9.76 -1.79
N GLU A 128 -2.40 -10.57 -2.02
CA GLU A 128 -2.71 -11.14 -3.34
C GLU A 128 -3.20 -10.07 -4.34
N ASN A 129 -3.80 -8.99 -3.85
CA ASN A 129 -4.30 -7.89 -4.67
C ASN A 129 -3.17 -6.92 -5.06
N GLY A 130 -2.24 -6.69 -4.15
CA GLY A 130 -1.11 -5.77 -4.31
C GLY A 130 -1.43 -4.29 -4.04
N HIS A 131 -2.70 -3.93 -3.80
CA HIS A 131 -3.10 -2.54 -3.60
C HIS A 131 -2.51 -1.95 -2.30
N GLY A 132 -2.61 -2.67 -1.18
CA GLY A 132 -2.04 -2.21 0.09
C GLY A 132 -0.52 -2.12 0.04
N THR A 133 0.16 -3.07 -0.61
CA THR A 133 1.61 -3.03 -0.86
C THR A 133 1.99 -1.79 -1.67
N PHE A 134 1.22 -1.49 -2.72
CA PHE A 134 1.45 -0.31 -3.56
C PHE A 134 1.29 0.98 -2.76
N LEU A 135 0.20 1.14 -2.01
CA LEU A 135 -0.04 2.34 -1.20
C LEU A 135 1.05 2.53 -0.12
N ALA A 136 1.42 1.44 0.58
CA ALA A 136 2.50 1.49 1.56
C ALA A 136 3.84 1.87 0.90
N GLY A 137 4.12 1.37 -0.30
CA GLY A 137 5.29 1.73 -1.10
C GLY A 137 5.32 3.22 -1.42
N VAL A 138 4.24 3.75 -1.98
CA VAL A 138 4.13 5.18 -2.35
C VAL A 138 4.32 6.09 -1.14
N ALA A 139 3.76 5.72 0.01
CA ALA A 139 3.85 6.54 1.22
C ALA A 139 5.19 6.36 1.94
N CYS A 140 5.63 5.12 2.14
CA CYS A 140 6.68 4.77 3.09
C CYS A 140 7.85 3.98 2.47
N GLY A 141 7.84 3.70 1.17
CA GLY A 141 8.89 2.93 0.52
C GLY A 141 10.25 3.60 0.64
N GLY A 142 11.28 2.85 1.04
CA GLY A 142 12.67 3.29 0.99
C GLY A 142 13.15 3.46 -0.46
N TYR A 143 14.35 4.02 -0.62
CA TYR A 143 14.92 4.18 -1.95
C TYR A 143 15.23 2.83 -2.61
N ASP A 144 14.71 2.66 -3.83
CA ASP A 144 15.01 1.53 -4.71
C ASP A 144 15.74 2.05 -5.96
N GLU A 145 17.04 1.80 -6.00
CA GLU A 145 17.91 2.23 -7.10
C GLU A 145 17.51 1.60 -8.45
N ARG A 146 16.99 0.36 -8.43
CA ARG A 146 16.63 -0.37 -9.65
C ARG A 146 15.41 0.20 -10.34
N GLN A 147 14.48 0.75 -9.55
CA GLN A 147 13.22 1.30 -10.02
C GLN A 147 13.24 2.84 -10.05
N ASP A 148 14.35 3.47 -9.62
CA ASP A 148 14.43 4.91 -9.39
C ASP A 148 13.20 5.42 -8.60
N PHE A 149 12.96 4.78 -7.46
CA PHE A 149 11.77 5.01 -6.65
C PHE A 149 12.14 5.38 -5.22
N ILE A 150 11.36 6.30 -4.64
CA ILE A 150 11.37 6.62 -3.21
C ILE A 150 9.96 7.03 -2.78
N GLY A 151 9.53 6.58 -1.61
CA GLY A 151 8.25 7.01 -1.03
C GLY A 151 8.31 8.41 -0.41
N SER A 152 7.15 8.95 -0.06
CA SER A 152 7.04 10.29 0.53
C SER A 152 7.66 10.39 1.93
N ALA A 153 7.61 9.31 2.72
CA ALA A 153 8.17 9.21 4.08
C ALA A 153 9.01 7.94 4.24
N PRO A 154 10.19 7.86 3.58
CA PRO A 154 10.95 6.63 3.38
C PRO A 154 11.54 6.00 4.65
N GLU A 155 11.58 6.73 5.77
CA GLU A 155 12.08 6.22 7.06
C GLU A 155 10.97 6.08 8.11
N SER A 156 9.71 6.27 7.73
CA SER A 156 8.58 6.04 8.64
C SER A 156 8.43 4.56 8.99
N LEU A 157 7.81 4.29 10.13
CA LEU A 157 7.36 2.97 10.52
C LEU A 157 5.98 2.70 9.91
N ILE A 158 5.65 1.43 9.69
CA ILE A 158 4.44 0.99 9.02
C ILE A 158 3.64 0.09 9.97
N ALA A 159 2.34 0.36 10.10
CA ALA A 159 1.39 -0.55 10.71
C ALA A 159 0.33 -0.92 9.65
N MET A 160 0.11 -2.22 9.44
CA MET A 160 -0.79 -2.70 8.39
C MET A 160 -1.95 -3.51 8.98
N VAL A 161 -3.15 -3.21 8.51
CA VAL A 161 -4.33 -4.04 8.74
C VAL A 161 -4.79 -4.59 7.39
N LYS A 162 -4.72 -5.91 7.21
CA LYS A 162 -5.33 -6.59 6.07
C LYS A 162 -6.80 -6.84 6.38
N LEU A 163 -7.68 -6.20 5.61
CA LEU A 163 -9.11 -6.38 5.75
C LEU A 163 -9.57 -7.76 5.30
N LYS A 164 -10.48 -8.35 6.04
CA LYS A 164 -11.23 -9.51 5.56
C LYS A 164 -12.31 -9.07 4.58
N PRO A 165 -12.73 -9.95 3.65
CA PRO A 165 -13.82 -9.68 2.73
C PRO A 165 -15.10 -9.30 3.49
N ALA A 166 -15.85 -8.33 2.93
CA ALA A 166 -17.12 -7.92 3.49
C ALA A 166 -18.10 -9.11 3.57
N LYS A 167 -18.86 -9.16 4.66
CA LYS A 167 -19.87 -10.22 4.86
C LYS A 167 -20.95 -10.14 3.78
N LYS A 168 -21.48 -11.30 3.38
CA LYS A 168 -22.48 -11.42 2.32
C LYS A 168 -23.65 -10.45 2.49
N TYR A 169 -24.23 -10.35 3.70
CA TYR A 169 -25.35 -9.47 3.97
C TYR A 169 -25.02 -7.97 3.78
N LEU A 170 -23.76 -7.55 4.05
CA LEU A 170 -23.33 -6.18 3.80
C LEU A 170 -23.22 -5.90 2.31
N LYS A 171 -22.68 -6.85 1.54
CA LYS A 171 -22.61 -6.73 0.09
C LYS A 171 -23.99 -6.63 -0.54
N GLU A 172 -24.92 -7.46 -0.10
CA GLU A 172 -26.31 -7.41 -0.55
C GLU A 172 -26.99 -6.08 -0.18
N TYR A 173 -26.75 -5.58 1.04
CA TYR A 173 -27.29 -4.29 1.50
C TYR A 173 -26.75 -3.10 0.69
N TYR A 174 -25.44 -3.09 0.38
CA TYR A 174 -24.81 -2.02 -0.39
C TYR A 174 -24.78 -2.28 -1.90
N LEU A 175 -25.40 -3.34 -2.39
CA LEU A 175 -25.45 -3.73 -3.80
C LEU A 175 -24.06 -3.90 -4.44
N VAL A 176 -23.11 -4.44 -3.69
CA VAL A 176 -21.76 -4.73 -4.17
C VAL A 176 -21.72 -6.13 -4.76
N GLU A 177 -21.47 -6.25 -6.06
CA GLU A 177 -21.58 -7.50 -6.80
C GLU A 177 -20.39 -8.46 -6.58
N ASN A 178 -19.18 -7.95 -6.35
CA ASN A 178 -17.98 -8.77 -6.18
C ASN A 178 -17.09 -8.32 -5.01
N ASN A 179 -16.08 -9.14 -4.67
CA ASN A 179 -15.19 -8.92 -3.53
C ASN A 179 -14.15 -7.80 -3.74
N GLU A 180 -13.87 -7.44 -4.98
CA GLU A 180 -12.83 -6.47 -5.34
C GLU A 180 -13.27 -5.01 -5.10
N GLN A 181 -14.56 -4.81 -4.84
CA GLN A 181 -15.17 -3.50 -4.66
C GLN A 181 -15.61 -3.23 -3.20
N ALA A 182 -15.33 -4.14 -2.30
CA ALA A 182 -15.80 -4.06 -0.90
C ALA A 182 -14.65 -3.76 0.07
#